data_1c559fe9d5f536f5afb5e75f7940f197
#
_entry.id   1c559fe9d5f536f5afb5e75f7940f197
#
_cell.length_a   1.000
_cell.length_b   1.000
_cell.length_c   1.000
_cell.angle_alpha   90.00
_cell.angle_beta   90.00
_cell.angle_gamma   90.00
#
_symmetry.space_group_name_H-M   'P 1'
#
loop_
_entity.id
_entity.type
_entity.pdbx_description
1 polymer ?
#
loop_
_entity_poly.entity_id
_entity_poly.type
_entity_poly.pdbx_seq_one_letter_code
_entity_poly.pdbx_strand_id
1 'polypeptide(L)'
;RSIGYTKHQKIGNLKKEKHQVAIIQWVSEEDELDDIYYYNIRLGIEKRAQELDYEILRYFNDIPFNLAEEVIGVICIGKFSKSQISDFETLGKPLVFVDSDTLTQGHPCVTTDFENAVQTALQYLKNQGCQSIGLLTGEEKTTDLQEIIPDPRRRAYRNFCIEEGIYDANLILTGNFSAQSGYELIKAKIETKEKLPDAFF
;
A
#
# COMPACT_ATOMS: atom_id res chain seq x y z
N ARG A 1 22.48 -12.55 -70.71
CA ARG A 1 22.02 -13.26 -69.48
C ARG A 1 21.71 -12.19 -68.42
N SER A 2 20.43 -11.91 -68.13
CA SER A 2 19.99 -11.01 -67.07
C SER A 2 19.99 -11.77 -65.76
N ILE A 3 20.69 -11.23 -64.78
CA ILE A 3 20.68 -11.75 -63.42
C ILE A 3 19.46 -11.11 -62.74
N GLY A 4 18.43 -11.94 -62.51
CA GLY A 4 17.23 -11.49 -61.81
C GLY A 4 17.52 -11.17 -60.35
N TYR A 5 17.43 -9.91 -59.98
CA TYR A 5 17.46 -9.44 -58.61
C TYR A 5 16.04 -9.53 -58.02
N THR A 6 15.77 -10.54 -57.20
CA THR A 6 14.54 -10.63 -56.44
C THR A 6 14.65 -9.73 -55.23
N LYS A 7 13.84 -8.68 -55.23
CA LYS A 7 13.66 -7.75 -54.08
C LYS A 7 13.20 -8.58 -52.89
N HIS A 8 14.06 -8.72 -51.87
CA HIS A 8 13.62 -9.24 -50.59
C HIS A 8 12.52 -8.32 -50.04
N GLN A 9 11.29 -8.83 -49.98
CA GLN A 9 10.25 -8.20 -49.17
C GLN A 9 10.77 -8.18 -47.76
N LYS A 10 10.90 -6.97 -47.17
CA LYS A 10 11.06 -6.81 -45.74
C LYS A 10 9.81 -7.46 -45.14
N ILE A 11 10.03 -8.59 -44.43
CA ILE A 11 9.04 -9.11 -43.49
C ILE A 11 8.85 -7.97 -42.47
N GLY A 12 7.71 -7.29 -42.56
CA GLY A 12 7.34 -6.30 -41.60
C GLY A 12 7.39 -6.98 -40.23
N ASN A 13 8.20 -6.47 -39.32
CA ASN A 13 8.09 -6.81 -37.91
C ASN A 13 6.63 -6.53 -37.55
N LEU A 14 5.81 -7.56 -37.46
CA LEU A 14 4.56 -7.50 -36.72
C LEU A 14 4.98 -7.01 -35.32
N LYS A 15 4.74 -5.74 -35.02
CA LYS A 15 4.83 -5.23 -33.65
C LYS A 15 3.87 -6.11 -32.87
N LYS A 16 4.44 -6.99 -32.03
CA LYS A 16 3.68 -7.71 -31.03
C LYS A 16 2.98 -6.60 -30.22
N GLU A 17 1.68 -6.55 -30.27
CA GLU A 17 0.93 -5.58 -29.45
C GLU A 17 1.31 -5.87 -27.99
N LYS A 18 2.04 -4.95 -27.39
CA LYS A 18 2.35 -5.04 -25.97
C LYS A 18 1.13 -4.60 -25.19
N HIS A 19 0.58 -5.50 -24.40
CA HIS A 19 -0.46 -5.16 -23.47
C HIS A 19 0.07 -4.21 -22.41
N GLN A 20 -0.71 -3.20 -22.08
CA GLN A 20 -0.38 -2.19 -21.08
C GLN A 20 -1.18 -2.44 -19.80
N VAL A 21 -0.55 -2.20 -18.65
CA VAL A 21 -1.20 -2.19 -17.33
C VAL A 21 -0.97 -0.82 -16.70
N ALA A 22 -2.03 -0.18 -16.23
CA ALA A 22 -1.91 1.08 -15.50
C ALA A 22 -1.68 0.79 -14.01
N ILE A 23 -0.76 1.50 -13.38
CA ILE A 23 -0.60 1.56 -11.93
C ILE A 23 -1.06 2.95 -11.48
N ILE A 24 -2.03 3.00 -10.58
CA ILE A 24 -2.47 4.22 -9.91
C ILE A 24 -1.98 4.14 -8.47
N GLN A 25 -1.05 5.04 -8.13
CA GLN A 25 -0.46 5.16 -6.80
C GLN A 25 -1.22 6.24 -6.01
N TRP A 26 -1.58 5.98 -4.76
CA TRP A 26 -2.32 6.93 -3.93
C TRP A 26 -1.47 8.10 -3.43
N VAL A 27 -0.16 7.90 -3.29
CA VAL A 27 0.79 8.94 -2.91
C VAL A 27 1.36 9.65 -4.13
N SER A 28 1.89 10.86 -3.95
CA SER A 28 2.65 11.55 -4.99
C SER A 28 3.98 10.85 -5.26
N GLU A 29 4.61 11.15 -6.39
CA GLU A 29 5.95 10.63 -6.71
C GLU A 29 7.00 11.09 -5.70
N GLU A 30 6.83 12.29 -5.14
CA GLU A 30 7.72 12.89 -4.13
C GLU A 30 7.55 12.19 -2.77
N ASP A 31 6.30 11.96 -2.34
CA ASP A 31 6.01 11.26 -1.08
C ASP A 31 6.47 9.80 -1.12
N GLU A 32 6.41 9.14 -2.29
CA GLU A 32 6.89 7.76 -2.44
C GLU A 32 8.40 7.63 -2.17
N LEU A 33 9.20 8.66 -2.44
CA LEU A 33 10.64 8.65 -2.17
C LEU A 33 10.95 8.58 -0.67
N ASP A 34 10.06 9.11 0.16
CA ASP A 34 10.17 9.08 1.61
C ASP A 34 9.51 7.84 2.23
N ASP A 35 8.66 7.14 1.47
CA ASP A 35 7.97 5.91 1.89
C ASP A 35 8.42 4.68 1.08
N ILE A 36 9.46 4.02 1.57
CA ILE A 36 10.02 2.81 0.93
C ILE A 36 9.04 1.63 0.89
N TYR A 37 7.95 1.64 1.68
CA TYR A 37 6.95 0.58 1.68
C TYR A 37 6.21 0.52 0.35
N TYR A 38 5.60 1.63 -0.07
CA TYR A 38 4.87 1.71 -1.34
C TYR A 38 5.80 1.65 -2.55
N TYR A 39 6.98 2.23 -2.44
CA TYR A 39 8.03 2.10 -3.46
C TYR A 39 8.36 0.62 -3.76
N ASN A 40 8.58 -0.20 -2.73
CA ASN A 40 8.91 -1.61 -2.90
C ASN A 40 7.74 -2.42 -3.47
N ILE A 41 6.50 -2.11 -3.10
CA ILE A 41 5.30 -2.74 -3.68
C ILE A 41 5.27 -2.46 -5.18
N ARG A 42 5.41 -1.20 -5.59
CA ARG A 42 5.40 -0.81 -7.00
C ARG A 42 6.53 -1.49 -7.77
N LEU A 43 7.76 -1.47 -7.26
CA LEU A 43 8.90 -2.15 -7.91
C LEU A 43 8.64 -3.65 -8.11
N GLY A 44 8.04 -4.32 -7.12
CA GLY A 44 7.68 -5.74 -7.24
C GLY A 44 6.69 -5.99 -8.38
N ILE A 45 5.68 -5.13 -8.50
CA ILE A 45 4.67 -5.20 -9.56
C ILE A 45 5.33 -4.94 -10.93
N GLU A 46 6.13 -3.88 -11.05
CA GLU A 46 6.82 -3.52 -12.30
C GLU A 46 7.77 -4.63 -12.77
N LYS A 47 8.54 -5.19 -11.86
CA LYS A 47 9.42 -6.33 -12.17
C LYS A 47 8.62 -7.50 -12.72
N ARG A 48 7.50 -7.85 -12.08
CA ARG A 48 6.66 -8.96 -12.54
C ARG A 48 5.99 -8.65 -13.88
N ALA A 49 5.55 -7.44 -14.10
CA ALA A 49 4.99 -7.00 -15.38
C ALA A 49 6.03 -7.11 -16.51
N GLN A 50 7.26 -6.70 -16.27
CA GLN A 50 8.36 -6.83 -17.22
C GLN A 50 8.65 -8.29 -17.56
N GLU A 51 8.67 -9.19 -16.60
CA GLU A 51 8.85 -10.63 -16.82
C GLU A 51 7.74 -11.22 -17.70
N LEU A 52 6.54 -10.66 -17.65
CA LEU A 52 5.37 -11.06 -18.42
C LEU A 52 5.20 -10.29 -19.75
N ASP A 53 6.16 -9.43 -20.12
CA ASP A 53 6.15 -8.61 -21.35
C ASP A 53 5.01 -7.59 -21.37
N TYR A 54 4.56 -7.10 -20.19
CA TYR A 54 3.64 -5.97 -20.07
C TYR A 54 4.38 -4.64 -20.01
N GLU A 55 3.78 -3.61 -20.59
CA GLU A 55 4.21 -2.22 -20.44
C GLU A 55 3.43 -1.55 -19.31
N ILE A 56 4.12 -0.76 -18.46
CA ILE A 56 3.49 -0.10 -17.31
C ILE A 56 3.31 1.38 -17.56
N LEU A 57 2.09 1.86 -17.36
CA LEU A 57 1.75 3.28 -17.25
C LEU A 57 1.60 3.64 -15.77
N ARG A 58 2.22 4.73 -15.33
CA ARG A 58 2.23 5.16 -13.93
C ARG A 58 1.45 6.46 -13.76
N TYR A 59 0.60 6.49 -12.73
CA TYR A 59 -0.14 7.65 -12.28
C TYR A 59 0.07 7.80 -10.78
N PHE A 60 0.61 8.94 -10.36
CA PHE A 60 0.87 9.26 -8.96
C PHE A 60 -0.14 10.28 -8.48
N ASN A 61 -0.96 9.90 -7.49
CA ASN A 61 -2.03 10.73 -6.93
C ASN A 61 -2.87 11.45 -8.01
N ASP A 62 -2.99 10.84 -9.16
CA ASP A 62 -3.72 11.36 -10.32
C ASP A 62 -4.58 10.26 -10.92
N ILE A 63 -5.84 10.57 -11.17
CA ILE A 63 -6.79 9.65 -11.78
C ILE A 63 -6.98 10.06 -13.22
N PRO A 64 -6.52 9.24 -14.19
CA PRO A 64 -6.72 9.57 -15.58
C PRO A 64 -8.22 9.57 -15.93
N PHE A 65 -8.68 10.57 -16.67
CA PHE A 65 -10.08 10.64 -17.14
C PHE A 65 -10.46 9.47 -18.06
N ASN A 66 -9.51 8.95 -18.79
CA ASN A 66 -9.66 7.77 -19.64
C ASN A 66 -8.33 7.05 -19.80
N LEU A 67 -8.40 5.79 -20.17
CA LEU A 67 -7.24 4.97 -20.50
C LEU A 67 -7.32 4.52 -21.96
N ALA A 68 -6.16 4.38 -22.61
CA ALA A 68 -6.07 3.85 -23.96
C ALA A 68 -6.64 2.44 -24.05
N GLU A 69 -7.07 2.02 -25.25
CA GLU A 69 -7.66 0.69 -25.49
C GLU A 69 -6.66 -0.42 -25.15
N GLU A 70 -5.38 -0.18 -25.39
CA GLU A 70 -4.26 -1.11 -25.12
C GLU A 70 -4.08 -1.44 -23.64
N VAL A 71 -4.62 -0.59 -22.74
CA VAL A 71 -4.60 -0.85 -21.30
C VAL A 71 -5.62 -1.93 -20.96
N ILE A 72 -5.13 -3.08 -20.51
CA ILE A 72 -5.95 -4.26 -20.21
C ILE A 72 -6.46 -4.33 -18.78
N GLY A 73 -5.88 -3.55 -17.86
CA GLY A 73 -6.27 -3.52 -16.45
C GLY A 73 -5.53 -2.45 -15.67
N VAL A 74 -6.02 -2.21 -14.46
CA VAL A 74 -5.51 -1.18 -13.53
C VAL A 74 -5.17 -1.83 -12.20
N ILE A 75 -3.99 -1.50 -11.68
CA ILE A 75 -3.55 -1.86 -10.33
C ILE A 75 -3.53 -0.59 -9.49
N CYS A 76 -4.40 -0.52 -8.49
CA CYS A 76 -4.53 0.61 -7.57
C CYS A 76 -3.74 0.30 -6.29
N ILE A 77 -2.67 1.04 -6.01
CA ILE A 77 -1.79 0.82 -4.86
C ILE A 77 -2.05 1.88 -3.81
N GLY A 78 -2.43 1.46 -2.61
CA GLY A 78 -2.62 2.34 -1.45
C GLY A 78 -4.06 2.41 -0.97
N LYS A 79 -4.43 3.54 -0.36
CA LYS A 79 -5.67 3.74 0.37
C LYS A 79 -6.58 4.73 -0.34
N PHE A 80 -7.70 4.27 -0.83
CA PHE A 80 -8.65 5.07 -1.62
C PHE A 80 -10.00 5.16 -0.92
N SER A 81 -10.64 6.33 -1.00
CA SER A 81 -12.01 6.52 -0.55
C SER A 81 -12.99 5.78 -1.48
N LYS A 82 -14.22 5.59 -1.01
CA LYS A 82 -15.28 5.02 -1.84
C LYS A 82 -15.56 5.86 -3.09
N SER A 83 -15.43 7.19 -2.97
CA SER A 83 -15.58 8.08 -4.13
C SER A 83 -14.50 7.81 -5.16
N GLN A 84 -13.23 7.73 -4.75
CA GLN A 84 -12.12 7.43 -5.66
C GLN A 84 -12.25 6.05 -6.31
N ILE A 85 -12.71 5.04 -5.56
CA ILE A 85 -12.97 3.70 -6.13
C ILE A 85 -14.06 3.77 -7.20
N SER A 86 -15.15 4.52 -6.97
CA SER A 86 -16.19 4.74 -7.97
C SER A 86 -15.66 5.46 -9.22
N ASP A 87 -14.74 6.41 -9.05
CA ASP A 87 -14.08 7.07 -10.19
C ASP A 87 -13.25 6.08 -11.00
N PHE A 88 -12.52 5.16 -10.35
CA PHE A 88 -11.76 4.09 -11.04
C PHE A 88 -12.68 3.15 -11.82
N GLU A 89 -13.87 2.84 -11.30
CA GLU A 89 -14.87 2.02 -12.01
C GLU A 89 -15.29 2.64 -13.35
N THR A 90 -15.32 3.98 -13.42
CA THR A 90 -15.65 4.70 -14.67
C THR A 90 -14.63 4.48 -15.79
N LEU A 91 -13.41 4.04 -15.45
CA LEU A 91 -12.39 3.71 -16.46
C LEU A 91 -12.77 2.48 -17.31
N GLY A 92 -13.75 1.68 -16.87
CA GLY A 92 -14.25 0.52 -17.61
C GLY A 92 -13.22 -0.61 -17.80
N LYS A 93 -12.18 -0.67 -16.95
CA LYS A 93 -11.13 -1.67 -17.00
C LYS A 93 -11.20 -2.56 -15.75
N PRO A 94 -10.71 -3.82 -15.81
CA PRO A 94 -10.53 -4.64 -14.61
C PRO A 94 -9.63 -3.93 -13.58
N LEU A 95 -10.06 -3.92 -12.31
CA LEU A 95 -9.36 -3.27 -11.20
C LEU A 95 -8.83 -4.34 -10.25
N VAL A 96 -7.62 -4.14 -9.73
CA VAL A 96 -7.05 -4.90 -8.60
C VAL A 96 -6.47 -3.90 -7.61
N PHE A 97 -6.82 -4.04 -6.35
CA PHE A 97 -6.31 -3.17 -5.29
C PHE A 97 -5.15 -3.84 -4.53
N VAL A 98 -4.18 -3.05 -4.14
CA VAL A 98 -3.04 -3.50 -3.33
C VAL A 98 -2.93 -2.63 -2.11
N ASP A 99 -2.85 -3.25 -0.93
CA ASP A 99 -2.84 -2.62 0.39
C ASP A 99 -4.17 -1.92 0.78
N SER A 100 -5.26 -2.24 0.09
CA SER A 100 -6.62 -1.82 0.43
C SER A 100 -7.55 -3.03 0.40
N ASP A 101 -8.31 -3.27 1.48
CA ASP A 101 -9.33 -4.33 1.50
C ASP A 101 -10.60 -3.82 0.82
N THR A 102 -10.79 -4.21 -0.43
CA THR A 102 -11.92 -3.82 -1.28
C THR A 102 -12.88 -4.98 -1.58
N LEU A 103 -12.72 -6.14 -0.92
CA LEU A 103 -13.57 -7.31 -1.17
C LEU A 103 -15.06 -7.02 -0.95
N THR A 104 -15.39 -6.26 0.08
CA THR A 104 -16.79 -5.88 0.35
C THR A 104 -17.37 -4.92 -0.67
N GLN A 105 -16.53 -4.31 -1.51
CA GLN A 105 -16.88 -3.41 -2.60
C GLN A 105 -16.89 -4.13 -3.95
N GLY A 106 -16.63 -5.45 -3.95
CA GLY A 106 -16.68 -6.28 -5.14
C GLY A 106 -15.40 -6.31 -5.97
N HIS A 107 -14.30 -5.76 -5.47
CA HIS A 107 -13.02 -5.75 -6.18
C HIS A 107 -12.00 -6.70 -5.55
N PRO A 108 -11.23 -7.44 -6.38
CA PRO A 108 -10.12 -8.23 -5.89
C PRO A 108 -9.03 -7.35 -5.28
N CYS A 109 -8.44 -7.81 -4.19
CA CYS A 109 -7.36 -7.09 -3.53
C CYS A 109 -6.27 -8.03 -3.00
N VAL A 110 -5.08 -7.46 -2.80
CA VAL A 110 -3.94 -8.07 -2.14
C VAL A 110 -3.57 -7.20 -0.93
N THR A 111 -3.66 -7.77 0.26
CA THR A 111 -3.36 -7.08 1.52
C THR A 111 -2.35 -7.86 2.34
N THR A 112 -1.66 -7.17 3.24
CA THR A 112 -0.80 -7.79 4.25
C THR A 112 -1.67 -8.41 5.35
N ASP A 113 -1.32 -9.60 5.82
CA ASP A 113 -1.91 -10.21 7.01
C ASP A 113 -1.38 -9.51 8.27
N PHE A 114 -1.87 -8.29 8.50
CA PHE A 114 -1.47 -7.49 9.65
C PHE A 114 -1.87 -8.13 10.98
N GLU A 115 -2.96 -8.88 11.03
CA GLU A 115 -3.41 -9.51 12.27
C GLU A 115 -2.39 -10.53 12.76
N ASN A 116 -1.98 -11.46 11.90
CA ASN A 116 -0.96 -12.45 12.24
C ASN A 116 0.41 -11.82 12.49
N ALA A 117 0.79 -10.81 11.71
CA ALA A 117 2.06 -10.10 11.90
C ALA A 117 2.15 -9.42 13.27
N VAL A 118 1.09 -8.70 13.67
CA VAL A 118 1.00 -8.04 14.98
C VAL A 118 1.00 -9.06 16.12
N GLN A 119 0.19 -10.11 16.03
CA GLN A 119 0.16 -11.18 17.02
C GLN A 119 1.54 -11.80 17.22
N THR A 120 2.25 -12.08 16.12
CA THR A 120 3.61 -12.64 16.15
C THR A 120 4.58 -11.71 16.88
N ALA A 121 4.55 -10.40 16.58
CA ALA A 121 5.41 -9.41 17.20
C ALA A 121 5.11 -9.23 18.69
N LEU A 122 3.84 -9.14 19.06
CA LEU A 122 3.43 -8.97 20.47
C LEU A 122 3.73 -10.23 21.29
N GLN A 123 3.52 -11.42 20.74
CA GLN A 123 3.89 -12.67 21.39
C GLN A 123 5.40 -12.78 21.59
N TYR A 124 6.20 -12.30 20.64
CA TYR A 124 7.65 -12.23 20.81
C TYR A 124 8.03 -11.33 22.00
N LEU A 125 7.46 -10.11 22.10
CA LEU A 125 7.72 -9.19 23.22
C LEU A 125 7.32 -9.82 24.56
N LYS A 126 6.19 -10.50 24.65
CA LYS A 126 5.78 -11.24 25.86
C LYS A 126 6.79 -12.32 26.23
N ASN A 127 7.26 -13.08 25.27
CA ASN A 127 8.26 -14.14 25.49
C ASN A 127 9.61 -13.58 25.94
N GLN A 128 9.91 -12.30 25.66
CA GLN A 128 11.06 -11.58 26.21
C GLN A 128 10.82 -11.06 27.65
N GLY A 129 9.64 -11.28 28.23
CA GLY A 129 9.30 -10.91 29.60
C GLY A 129 8.57 -9.57 29.74
N CYS A 130 8.20 -8.90 28.67
CA CYS A 130 7.44 -7.65 28.74
C CYS A 130 6.04 -7.90 29.34
N GLN A 131 5.72 -7.19 30.43
CA GLN A 131 4.44 -7.26 31.13
C GLN A 131 3.48 -6.15 30.67
N SER A 132 4.03 -5.06 30.14
CA SER A 132 3.29 -3.92 29.58
C SER A 132 3.86 -3.57 28.22
N ILE A 133 2.99 -3.48 27.22
CA ILE A 133 3.37 -3.16 25.84
C ILE A 133 2.52 -1.97 25.39
N GLY A 134 3.17 -0.88 24.98
CA GLY A 134 2.52 0.27 24.38
C GLY A 134 2.39 0.13 22.86
N LEU A 135 1.54 0.95 22.28
CA LEU A 135 1.40 1.09 20.82
C LEU A 135 1.80 2.51 20.39
N LEU A 136 2.73 2.59 19.45
CA LEU A 136 3.03 3.83 18.74
C LEU A 136 2.46 3.72 17.33
N THR A 137 1.43 4.52 17.02
CA THR A 137 0.68 4.43 15.78
C THR A 137 0.40 5.80 15.19
N GLY A 138 -0.18 5.86 14.01
CA GLY A 138 -0.60 7.10 13.36
C GLY A 138 -2.07 7.05 12.93
N GLU A 139 -2.56 8.21 12.51
CA GLU A 139 -3.81 8.34 11.79
C GLU A 139 -3.54 8.81 10.37
N GLU A 140 -4.21 8.21 9.41
CA GLU A 140 -4.14 8.55 8.01
C GLU A 140 -5.53 8.86 7.47
N LYS A 141 -5.57 9.65 6.41
CA LYS A 141 -6.77 9.91 5.63
C LYS A 141 -6.51 9.58 4.18
N THR A 142 -7.59 9.28 3.46
CA THR A 142 -7.52 9.19 1.99
C THR A 142 -7.04 10.51 1.40
N THR A 143 -6.43 10.47 0.22
CA THR A 143 -5.83 11.69 -0.39
C THR A 143 -6.84 12.78 -0.69
N ASP A 144 -8.11 12.43 -0.89
CA ASP A 144 -9.24 13.36 -1.00
C ASP A 144 -9.75 13.86 0.37
N LEU A 145 -9.13 13.41 1.48
CA LEU A 145 -9.46 13.76 2.87
C LEU A 145 -10.88 13.40 3.32
N GLN A 146 -11.60 12.58 2.57
CA GLN A 146 -12.99 12.24 2.87
C GLN A 146 -13.13 11.15 3.92
N GLU A 147 -12.18 10.23 3.98
CA GLU A 147 -12.25 9.07 4.89
C GLU A 147 -11.00 8.98 5.78
N ILE A 148 -11.21 8.64 7.05
CA ILE A 148 -10.14 8.21 7.95
C ILE A 148 -9.90 6.74 7.67
N ILE A 149 -8.62 6.38 7.48
CA ILE A 149 -8.21 5.02 7.19
C ILE A 149 -8.10 4.23 8.50
N PRO A 150 -8.91 3.18 8.72
CA PRO A 150 -8.76 2.34 9.90
C PRO A 150 -7.44 1.56 9.84
N ASP A 151 -6.60 1.70 10.88
CA ASP A 151 -5.37 0.93 10.97
C ASP A 151 -5.64 -0.50 11.50
N PRO A 152 -5.46 -1.56 10.67
CA PRO A 152 -5.67 -2.94 11.08
C PRO A 152 -4.70 -3.37 12.19
N ARG A 153 -3.50 -2.77 12.27
CA ARG A 153 -2.50 -3.05 13.31
C ARG A 153 -2.99 -2.61 14.68
N ARG A 154 -3.63 -1.43 14.77
CA ARG A 154 -4.24 -0.93 16.01
C ARG A 154 -5.34 -1.85 16.52
N ARG A 155 -6.17 -2.38 15.61
CA ARG A 155 -7.21 -3.35 15.97
C ARG A 155 -6.61 -4.65 16.48
N ALA A 156 -5.63 -5.21 15.78
CA ALA A 156 -4.95 -6.44 16.16
C ALA A 156 -4.24 -6.31 17.52
N TYR A 157 -3.50 -5.20 17.73
CA TYR A 157 -2.89 -4.90 19.02
C TYR A 157 -3.92 -4.87 20.16
N ARG A 158 -5.03 -4.14 19.96
CA ARG A 158 -6.08 -4.03 20.99
C ARG A 158 -6.65 -5.40 21.35
N ASN A 159 -6.99 -6.20 20.34
CA ASN A 159 -7.55 -7.54 20.55
C ASN A 159 -6.57 -8.41 21.34
N PHE A 160 -5.32 -8.50 20.91
CA PHE A 160 -4.27 -9.25 21.61
C PHE A 160 -4.12 -8.80 23.07
N CYS A 161 -3.99 -7.49 23.32
CA CYS A 161 -3.80 -6.98 24.67
C CYS A 161 -5.01 -7.22 25.58
N ILE A 162 -6.23 -7.20 25.04
CA ILE A 162 -7.45 -7.55 25.81
C ILE A 162 -7.44 -9.04 26.16
N GLU A 163 -7.16 -9.92 25.20
CA GLU A 163 -7.10 -11.38 25.42
C GLU A 163 -6.04 -11.76 26.47
N GLU A 164 -4.89 -11.06 26.46
CA GLU A 164 -3.81 -11.27 27.40
C GLU A 164 -3.95 -10.50 28.74
N GLY A 165 -5.00 -9.70 28.90
CA GLY A 165 -5.28 -8.94 30.11
C GLY A 165 -4.29 -7.80 30.40
N ILE A 166 -3.60 -7.29 29.38
CA ILE A 166 -2.58 -6.22 29.47
C ILE A 166 -2.97 -4.93 28.77
N TYR A 167 -4.21 -4.80 28.32
CA TYR A 167 -4.67 -3.62 27.59
C TYR A 167 -4.72 -2.38 28.49
N ASP A 168 -4.01 -1.34 28.10
CA ASP A 168 -4.08 0.01 28.69
C ASP A 168 -4.18 1.07 27.61
N ALA A 169 -5.29 1.78 27.55
CA ALA A 169 -5.53 2.83 26.57
C ALA A 169 -4.54 4.00 26.69
N ASN A 170 -3.96 4.26 27.88
CA ASN A 170 -2.97 5.31 28.10
C ASN A 170 -1.60 4.99 27.49
N LEU A 171 -1.39 3.75 27.06
CA LEU A 171 -0.18 3.30 26.37
C LEU A 171 -0.30 3.35 24.85
N ILE A 172 -1.42 3.86 24.32
CA ILE A 172 -1.60 4.08 22.87
C ILE A 172 -1.24 5.53 22.55
N LEU A 173 -0.13 5.70 21.84
CA LEU A 173 0.37 7.01 21.39
C LEU A 173 0.07 7.15 19.89
N THR A 174 -0.72 8.14 19.53
CA THR A 174 -1.17 8.34 18.15
C THR A 174 -0.54 9.59 17.54
N GLY A 175 0.14 9.45 16.43
CA GLY A 175 0.76 10.51 15.64
C GLY A 175 0.31 10.48 14.18
N ASN A 176 1.23 10.75 13.26
CA ASN A 176 0.98 10.86 11.81
C ASN A 176 1.88 9.98 10.94
N PHE A 177 2.35 8.85 11.45
CA PHE A 177 3.26 7.92 10.75
C PHE A 177 4.61 8.53 10.29
N SER A 178 5.06 9.65 10.88
CA SER A 178 6.40 10.18 10.63
C SER A 178 7.36 9.89 11.78
N ALA A 179 8.65 9.75 11.47
CA ALA A 179 9.70 9.57 12.47
C ALA A 179 9.72 10.72 13.49
N GLN A 180 9.49 11.96 13.03
CA GLN A 180 9.43 13.14 13.89
C GLN A 180 8.27 13.05 14.88
N SER A 181 7.07 12.66 14.42
CA SER A 181 5.91 12.48 15.28
C SER A 181 6.14 11.39 16.34
N GLY A 182 6.74 10.25 15.95
CA GLY A 182 7.11 9.20 16.89
C GLY A 182 8.07 9.69 17.97
N TYR A 183 9.10 10.43 17.57
CA TYR A 183 10.07 11.05 18.50
C TYR A 183 9.39 11.99 19.51
N GLU A 184 8.55 12.91 19.03
CA GLU A 184 7.89 13.89 19.90
C GLU A 184 6.91 13.22 20.90
N LEU A 185 6.20 12.18 20.48
CA LEU A 185 5.28 11.44 21.35
C LEU A 185 6.04 10.74 22.50
N ILE A 186 7.14 10.07 22.20
CA ILE A 186 7.95 9.39 23.23
C ILE A 186 8.66 10.41 24.12
N LYS A 187 9.21 11.49 23.56
CA LYS A 187 9.83 12.56 24.30
C LYS A 187 8.86 13.19 25.31
N ALA A 188 7.64 13.55 24.89
CA ALA A 188 6.63 14.11 25.77
C ALA A 188 6.31 13.17 26.94
N LYS A 189 6.19 11.86 26.67
CA LYS A 189 5.90 10.87 27.72
C LYS A 189 7.05 10.74 28.73
N ILE A 190 8.30 10.85 28.29
CA ILE A 190 9.48 10.86 29.16
C ILE A 190 9.52 12.14 30.02
N GLU A 191 9.26 13.30 29.42
CA GLU A 191 9.32 14.61 30.10
C GLU A 191 8.22 14.75 31.19
N THR A 192 7.03 14.17 30.97
CA THR A 192 5.95 14.13 31.97
C THR A 192 6.22 13.13 33.09
N LYS A 193 7.30 12.35 33.02
CA LYS A 193 7.66 11.30 33.99
C LYS A 193 6.55 10.26 34.21
N GLU A 194 5.71 10.07 33.18
CA GLU A 194 4.74 8.99 33.20
C GLU A 194 5.44 7.63 33.12
N LYS A 195 4.79 6.62 33.67
CA LYS A 195 5.30 5.26 33.59
C LYS A 195 5.34 4.82 32.12
N LEU A 196 6.53 4.49 31.65
CA LEU A 196 6.70 3.88 30.34
C LEU A 196 6.34 2.39 30.39
N PRO A 197 5.83 1.81 29.30
CA PRO A 197 5.71 0.38 29.17
C PRO A 197 7.09 -0.27 29.04
N ASP A 198 7.15 -1.62 29.18
CA ASP A 198 8.39 -2.37 29.01
C ASP A 198 8.86 -2.37 27.55
N ALA A 199 7.92 -2.25 26.60
CA ALA A 199 8.19 -2.12 25.17
C ALA A 199 7.09 -1.31 24.48
N PHE A 200 7.42 -0.76 23.31
CA PHE A 200 6.45 -0.25 22.33
C PHE A 200 6.47 -1.12 21.08
N PHE A 201 5.27 -1.36 20.55
CA PHE A 201 5.03 -1.92 19.24
C PHE A 201 4.71 -0.82 18.25
#